data_9361bd74c41e3492ef9eaa2b2c125350
#
_entry.id   9361bd74c41e3492ef9eaa2b2c125350
#
_cell.length_a   1.000
_cell.length_b   1.000
_cell.length_c   1.000
_cell.angle_alpha   90.00
_cell.angle_beta   90.00
_cell.angle_gamma   90.00
#
_symmetry.space_group_name_H-M   'P 1'
#
loop_
_entity.id
_entity.type
_entity.pdbx_description
1 polymer ?
#
loop_
_entity_poly.entity_id
_entity_poly.type
_entity_poly.pdbx_seq_one_letter_code
_entity_poly.pdbx_strand_id
1 'polypeptide(L)'
;LPTAAGDIAVFPDHEPLVTVAVPGVISVRRKPTDSDDMLEVYAVTGGVIEIDGKTVHVLVDDADHSSEITEAEAKEALERALKLQASATNQVELEKAHQLVDLHMVRLKVSDLHRRHRGNLR
;
A
#
# COMPACT_ATOMS: atom_id res chain seq x y z
N LEU A 1 3.20 -5.12 6.37
CA LEU A 1 4.14 -4.45 5.45
C LEU A 1 4.42 -5.33 4.24
N PRO A 2 4.24 -4.82 3.02
CA PRO A 2 4.49 -5.58 1.80
C PRO A 2 5.98 -5.57 1.45
N THR A 3 6.59 -6.76 1.33
CA THR A 3 7.98 -6.89 0.91
C THR A 3 8.10 -7.79 -0.32
N ALA A 4 9.27 -7.77 -0.96
CA ALA A 4 9.56 -8.63 -2.11
C ALA A 4 9.49 -10.13 -1.75
N ALA A 5 9.66 -10.48 -0.47
CA ALA A 5 9.58 -11.85 0.03
C ALA A 5 8.19 -12.21 0.60
N GLY A 6 7.22 -11.29 0.52
CA GLY A 6 5.87 -11.46 1.06
C GLY A 6 5.57 -10.44 2.16
N ASP A 7 4.39 -10.51 2.73
CA ASP A 7 4.01 -9.61 3.82
C ASP A 7 4.71 -10.00 5.12
N ILE A 8 5.18 -8.98 5.86
CA ILE A 8 5.78 -9.17 7.18
C ILE A 8 4.99 -8.43 8.24
N ALA A 9 4.96 -8.98 9.45
CA ALA A 9 4.41 -8.33 10.64
C ALA A 9 5.56 -7.90 11.54
N VAL A 10 5.49 -6.67 12.05
CA VAL A 10 6.52 -6.13 12.94
C VAL A 10 5.90 -5.87 14.31
N PHE A 11 6.39 -6.59 15.31
CA PHE A 11 6.01 -6.43 16.71
C PHE A 11 7.12 -5.72 17.48
N PRO A 12 6.85 -5.23 18.71
CA PRO A 12 7.91 -4.66 19.55
C PRO A 12 9.10 -5.62 19.68
N ASP A 13 10.31 -5.05 19.67
CA ASP A 13 11.57 -5.80 19.77
C ASP A 13 11.85 -6.75 18.60
N HIS A 14 11.32 -6.42 17.43
CA HIS A 14 11.63 -7.15 16.20
C HIS A 14 13.14 -7.10 15.92
N GLU A 15 13.71 -8.20 15.42
CA GLU A 15 15.12 -8.24 15.04
C GLU A 15 15.43 -7.19 13.96
N PRO A 16 16.62 -6.57 14.00
CA PRO A 16 17.01 -5.62 12.97
C PRO A 16 16.93 -6.23 11.56
N LEU A 17 16.32 -5.49 10.66
CA LEU A 17 16.10 -5.94 9.28
C LEU A 17 16.08 -4.75 8.34
N VAL A 18 16.71 -4.91 7.18
CA VAL A 18 16.56 -4.00 6.05
C VAL A 18 16.02 -4.81 4.89
N THR A 19 14.90 -4.38 4.34
CA THR A 19 14.26 -5.10 3.23
C THR A 19 13.64 -4.13 2.24
N VAL A 20 13.29 -4.63 1.07
CA VAL A 20 12.66 -3.86 0.01
C VAL A 20 11.15 -3.96 0.14
N ALA A 21 10.49 -2.80 0.15
CA ALA A 21 9.03 -2.72 0.07
C ALA A 21 8.60 -2.79 -1.39
N VAL A 22 7.51 -3.50 -1.64
CA VAL A 22 6.84 -3.52 -2.94
C VAL A 22 5.54 -2.73 -2.86
N PRO A 23 4.94 -2.29 -3.98
CA PRO A 23 3.64 -1.65 -3.93
C PRO A 23 2.62 -2.52 -3.20
N GLY A 24 1.95 -1.93 -2.23
CA GLY A 24 1.02 -2.69 -1.40
C GLY A 24 0.42 -1.88 -0.28
N VAL A 25 -0.10 -2.57 0.71
CA VAL A 25 -0.82 -1.99 1.84
C VAL A 25 0.00 -2.10 3.11
N ILE A 26 0.17 -0.98 3.80
CA ILE A 26 0.73 -0.95 5.16
C ILE A 26 -0.41 -0.73 6.14
N SER A 27 -0.51 -1.60 7.14
CA SER A 27 -1.49 -1.48 8.21
C SER A 27 -0.77 -1.17 9.51
N VAL A 28 -1.21 -0.14 10.22
CA VAL A 28 -0.59 0.33 11.46
C VAL A 28 -1.60 0.23 12.61
N ARG A 29 -1.21 -0.48 13.66
CA ARG A 29 -1.97 -0.55 14.91
C ARG A 29 -1.34 0.43 15.90
N ARG A 30 -2.06 1.45 16.30
CA ARG A 30 -1.54 2.48 17.19
C ARG A 30 -1.41 2.00 18.63
N LYS A 31 -2.39 1.24 19.12
CA LYS A 31 -2.40 0.70 20.46
C LYS A 31 -2.55 -0.82 20.42
N PRO A 32 -1.82 -1.57 21.26
CA PRO A 32 -1.94 -3.04 21.26
C PRO A 32 -3.36 -3.55 21.51
N THR A 33 -4.18 -2.74 22.20
CA THR A 33 -5.57 -3.09 22.54
C THR A 33 -6.57 -2.76 21.44
N ASP A 34 -6.16 -2.04 20.39
CA ASP A 34 -7.05 -1.70 19.28
C ASP A 34 -7.42 -2.95 18.48
N SER A 35 -8.70 -3.03 18.07
CA SER A 35 -9.16 -4.09 17.19
C SER A 35 -8.66 -3.87 15.76
N ASP A 36 -8.79 -4.87 14.91
CA ASP A 36 -8.38 -4.79 13.52
C ASP A 36 -9.14 -3.70 12.75
N ASP A 37 -10.36 -3.35 13.19
CA ASP A 37 -11.15 -2.28 12.59
C ASP A 37 -10.56 -0.90 12.85
N MET A 38 -9.67 -0.78 13.83
CA MET A 38 -9.01 0.46 14.20
C MET A 38 -7.65 0.65 13.51
N LEU A 39 -7.23 -0.30 12.69
CA LEU A 39 -5.98 -0.20 11.95
C LEU A 39 -5.99 0.98 10.98
N GLU A 40 -4.92 1.77 10.99
CA GLU A 40 -4.69 2.77 9.96
C GLU A 40 -4.07 2.08 8.74
N VAL A 41 -4.56 2.41 7.57
CA VAL A 41 -4.18 1.74 6.33
C VAL A 41 -3.62 2.76 5.35
N TYR A 42 -2.49 2.44 4.75
CA TYR A 42 -1.80 3.27 3.77
C TYR A 42 -1.56 2.49 2.49
N ALA A 43 -1.79 3.13 1.36
CA ALA A 43 -1.34 2.63 0.07
C ALA A 43 0.06 3.16 -0.18
N VAL A 44 1.02 2.28 -0.42
CA VAL A 44 2.41 2.68 -0.65
C VAL A 44 2.94 2.15 -1.97
N THR A 45 3.85 2.91 -2.56
CA THR A 45 4.66 2.47 -3.68
C THR A 45 5.89 1.74 -3.13
N GLY A 46 6.77 1.26 -3.96
CA GLY A 46 7.98 0.57 -3.50
C GLY A 46 8.94 1.47 -2.74
N GLY A 47 9.86 0.88 -2.02
CA GLY A 47 10.86 1.60 -1.24
C GLY A 47 11.70 0.69 -0.38
N VAL A 48 12.16 1.19 0.76
CA VAL A 48 13.01 0.46 1.70
C VAL A 48 12.40 0.51 3.09
N ILE A 49 12.42 -0.63 3.77
CA ILE A 49 11.96 -0.77 5.16
C ILE A 49 13.19 -1.05 6.03
N GLU A 50 13.40 -0.25 7.07
CA GLU A 50 14.46 -0.42 8.04
C GLU A 50 13.86 -0.64 9.43
N ILE A 51 14.22 -1.74 10.06
CA ILE A 51 13.78 -2.10 11.41
C ILE A 51 15.01 -2.20 12.29
N ASP A 52 15.04 -1.45 13.41
CA ASP A 52 16.19 -1.45 14.32
C ASP A 52 15.87 -1.97 15.73
N GLY A 53 14.72 -2.55 15.95
CA GLY A 53 14.31 -3.07 17.23
C GLY A 53 13.41 -2.12 18.04
N LYS A 54 13.59 -0.82 17.88
CA LYS A 54 12.77 0.21 18.55
C LYS A 54 11.93 1.02 17.57
N THR A 55 12.46 1.22 16.38
CA THR A 55 11.81 2.03 15.36
C THR A 55 11.73 1.26 14.05
N VAL A 56 10.71 1.63 13.25
CA VAL A 56 10.54 1.13 11.90
C VAL A 56 10.49 2.36 10.98
N HIS A 57 11.43 2.44 10.06
CA HIS A 57 11.45 3.47 9.04
C HIS A 57 11.02 2.87 7.72
N VAL A 58 9.99 3.45 7.12
CA VAL A 58 9.50 3.05 5.81
C VAL A 58 9.75 4.22 4.87
N LEU A 59 10.73 4.06 4.00
CA LEU A 59 11.15 5.10 3.04
C LEU A 59 10.57 4.73 1.68
N VAL A 60 9.48 5.37 1.33
CA VAL A 60 8.75 5.11 0.07
C VAL A 60 8.69 6.37 -0.78
N ASP A 61 8.54 6.19 -2.08
CA ASP A 61 8.40 7.31 -3.01
C ASP A 61 7.07 8.03 -2.81
N ASP A 62 6.02 7.28 -2.48
CA ASP A 62 4.70 7.83 -2.27
C ASP A 62 3.90 6.96 -1.31
N ALA A 63 3.10 7.61 -0.46
CA ALA A 63 2.22 6.93 0.49
C ALA A 63 0.93 7.74 0.66
N ASP A 64 -0.21 7.10 0.45
CA ASP A 64 -1.52 7.71 0.63
C ASP A 64 -2.26 7.06 1.79
N HIS A 65 -2.69 7.88 2.76
CA HIS A 65 -3.56 7.42 3.82
C HIS A 65 -4.94 7.06 3.23
N SER A 66 -5.57 6.03 3.79
CA SER A 66 -6.87 5.54 3.29
C SER A 66 -7.94 6.63 3.20
N SER A 67 -7.93 7.61 4.11
CA SER A 67 -8.89 8.72 4.11
C SER A 67 -8.70 9.70 2.95
N GLU A 68 -7.53 9.68 2.31
CA GLU A 68 -7.19 10.56 1.18
C GLU A 68 -7.53 9.97 -0.17
N ILE A 69 -7.92 8.68 -0.20
CA ILE A 69 -8.18 7.95 -1.42
C ILE A 69 -9.68 7.94 -1.71
N THR A 70 -10.05 8.48 -2.88
CA THR A 70 -11.42 8.43 -3.38
C THR A 70 -11.58 7.21 -4.29
N GLU A 71 -12.51 6.32 -3.96
CA GLU A 71 -12.75 5.08 -4.72
C GLU A 71 -13.06 5.35 -6.19
N ALA A 72 -13.91 6.35 -6.46
CA ALA A 72 -14.27 6.70 -7.85
C ALA A 72 -13.05 7.15 -8.66
N GLU A 73 -12.22 8.02 -8.08
CA GLU A 73 -11.00 8.49 -8.74
C GLU A 73 -10.01 7.36 -8.98
N ALA A 74 -9.85 6.45 -8.00
CA ALA A 74 -8.97 5.30 -8.13
C ALA A 74 -9.44 4.34 -9.23
N LYS A 75 -10.75 4.11 -9.35
CA LYS A 75 -11.33 3.30 -10.43
C LYS A 75 -11.07 3.90 -11.80
N GLU A 76 -11.31 5.21 -11.95
CA GLU A 76 -11.05 5.91 -13.22
C GLU A 76 -9.58 5.85 -13.60
N ALA A 77 -8.69 6.06 -12.63
CA ALA A 77 -7.25 6.01 -12.85
C ALA A 77 -6.81 4.58 -13.24
N LEU A 78 -7.40 3.56 -12.63
CA LEU A 78 -7.12 2.16 -12.98
C LEU A 78 -7.56 1.87 -14.42
N GLU A 79 -8.75 2.31 -14.81
CA GLU A 79 -9.24 2.12 -16.19
C GLU A 79 -8.31 2.78 -17.20
N ARG A 80 -7.84 4.01 -16.92
CA ARG A 80 -6.89 4.70 -17.77
C ARG A 80 -5.57 3.95 -17.87
N ALA A 81 -5.06 3.43 -16.75
CA ALA A 81 -3.82 2.67 -16.72
C ALA A 81 -3.93 1.36 -17.51
N LEU A 82 -5.07 0.67 -17.41
CA LEU A 82 -5.32 -0.55 -18.18
C LEU A 82 -5.36 -0.27 -19.69
N LYS A 83 -5.94 0.86 -20.09
CA LYS A 83 -5.93 1.29 -21.50
C LYS A 83 -4.52 1.59 -21.99
N LEU A 84 -3.71 2.25 -21.18
CA LEU A 84 -2.30 2.51 -21.49
C LEU A 84 -1.52 1.21 -21.65
N GLN A 85 -1.77 0.23 -20.78
CA GLN A 85 -1.14 -1.07 -20.85
C GLN A 85 -1.50 -1.80 -22.15
N ALA A 86 -2.76 -1.75 -22.55
CA ALA A 86 -3.25 -2.38 -23.78
C ALA A 86 -2.69 -1.70 -25.05
N SER A 87 -2.41 -0.40 -24.99
CA SER A 87 -1.90 0.38 -26.14
C SER A 87 -0.37 0.53 -26.13
N ALA A 88 0.34 -0.05 -25.17
CA ALA A 88 1.80 0.05 -25.07
C ALA A 88 2.46 -0.57 -26.31
N THR A 89 3.40 0.17 -26.92
CA THR A 89 4.08 -0.24 -28.15
C THR A 89 5.51 -0.71 -27.92
N ASN A 90 6.08 -0.46 -26.74
CA ASN A 90 7.43 -0.89 -26.38
C ASN A 90 7.51 -1.29 -24.92
N GLN A 91 8.64 -1.88 -24.53
CA GLN A 91 8.83 -2.42 -23.19
C GLN A 91 8.81 -1.34 -22.11
N VAL A 92 9.34 -0.15 -22.39
CA VAL A 92 9.36 0.95 -21.40
C VAL A 92 7.94 1.44 -21.12
N GLU A 93 7.11 1.61 -22.14
CA GLU A 93 5.71 2.00 -21.98
C GLU A 93 4.91 0.92 -21.23
N LEU A 94 5.17 -0.34 -21.55
CA LEU A 94 4.51 -1.48 -20.91
C LEU A 94 4.83 -1.53 -19.41
N GLU A 95 6.10 -1.36 -19.03
CA GLU A 95 6.51 -1.36 -17.64
C GLU A 95 5.91 -0.20 -16.86
N LYS A 96 5.89 1.01 -17.44
CA LYS A 96 5.28 2.18 -16.82
C LYS A 96 3.79 1.98 -16.60
N ALA A 97 3.10 1.47 -17.60
CA ALA A 97 1.66 1.19 -17.52
C ALA A 97 1.38 0.12 -16.46
N HIS A 98 2.21 -0.92 -16.38
CA HIS A 98 2.08 -1.98 -15.39
C HIS A 98 2.23 -1.44 -13.96
N GLN A 99 3.21 -0.56 -13.73
CA GLN A 99 3.40 0.09 -12.42
C GLN A 99 2.18 0.93 -12.03
N LEU A 100 1.59 1.66 -12.97
CA LEU A 100 0.38 2.45 -12.73
C LEU A 100 -0.82 1.56 -12.39
N VAL A 101 -0.98 0.44 -13.09
CA VAL A 101 -2.03 -0.54 -12.79
C VAL A 101 -1.88 -1.05 -11.37
N ASP A 102 -0.69 -1.47 -10.98
CA ASP A 102 -0.41 -1.98 -9.63
C ASP A 102 -0.72 -0.92 -8.57
N LEU A 103 -0.27 0.32 -8.77
CA LEU A 103 -0.52 1.42 -7.85
C LEU A 103 -2.03 1.64 -7.64
N HIS A 104 -2.78 1.75 -8.73
CA HIS A 104 -4.21 2.05 -8.63
C HIS A 104 -5.02 0.86 -8.09
N MET A 105 -4.59 -0.37 -8.33
CA MET A 105 -5.19 -1.55 -7.70
C MET A 105 -4.99 -1.53 -6.19
N VAL A 106 -3.79 -1.16 -5.71
CA VAL A 106 -3.50 -1.03 -4.28
C VAL A 106 -4.35 0.08 -3.67
N ARG A 107 -4.46 1.22 -4.34
CA ARG A 107 -5.29 2.34 -3.86
C ARG A 107 -6.76 1.96 -3.74
N LEU A 108 -7.30 1.22 -4.70
CA LEU A 108 -8.66 0.68 -4.63
C LEU A 108 -8.83 -0.24 -3.42
N LYS A 109 -7.88 -1.13 -3.20
CA LYS A 109 -7.90 -2.05 -2.06
C LYS A 109 -7.91 -1.30 -0.73
N VAL A 110 -7.08 -0.28 -0.60
CA VAL A 110 -7.01 0.55 0.61
C VAL A 110 -8.32 1.31 0.82
N SER A 111 -8.89 1.87 -0.23
CA SER A 111 -10.19 2.56 -0.17
C SER A 111 -11.31 1.62 0.29
N ASP A 112 -11.34 0.40 -0.24
CA ASP A 112 -12.32 -0.62 0.14
C ASP A 112 -12.17 -1.02 1.61
N LEU A 113 -10.94 -1.24 2.07
CA LEU A 113 -10.65 -1.55 3.47
C LEU A 113 -11.10 -0.43 4.41
N HIS A 114 -10.83 0.82 4.04
CA HIS A 114 -11.25 1.99 4.81
C HIS A 114 -12.78 2.05 4.93
N ARG A 115 -13.49 1.82 3.85
CA ARG A 115 -14.95 1.81 3.83
C ARG A 115 -15.50 0.70 4.73
N ARG A 116 -14.92 -0.49 4.71
CA ARG A 116 -15.33 -1.62 5.55
C ARG A 116 -15.10 -1.33 7.03
N HIS A 117 -13.92 -0.81 7.38
CA HIS A 117 -13.59 -0.44 8.76
C HIS A 117 -14.53 0.64 9.28
N ARG A 118 -14.80 1.66 8.46
CA ARG A 118 -15.74 2.72 8.80
C ARG A 118 -17.15 2.20 9.02
N GLY A 119 -17.59 1.25 8.21
CA GLY A 119 -18.89 0.59 8.37
C GLY A 119 -19.00 -0.17 9.69
N ASN A 120 -17.95 -0.84 10.10
CA ASN A 120 -17.92 -1.61 11.34
C ASN A 120 -17.89 -0.74 12.60
N LEU A 121 -17.48 0.52 12.49
CA LEU A 121 -17.45 1.47 13.61
C LEU A 121 -18.81 2.13 13.90
N ARG A 122 -19.77 1.92 13.03
CA ARG A 122 -21.15 2.39 13.20
C ARG A 122 -21.97 1.35 13.96
#